data_d8caf7db9c1ed021637b647546c2c6a1
#
_entry.id   d8caf7db9c1ed021637b647546c2c6a1
#
_cell.length_a   1.000
_cell.length_b   1.000
_cell.length_c   1.000
_cell.angle_alpha   90.00
_cell.angle_beta   90.00
_cell.angle_gamma   90.00
#
_symmetry.space_group_name_H-M   'P 1'
#
loop_
_entity.id
_entity.type
_entity.pdbx_description
1 polymer ?
#
loop_
_entity_poly.entity_id
_entity_poly.type
_entity_poly.pdbx_seq_one_letter_code
_entity_poly.pdbx_strand_id
1 'polypeptide(L)'
;MTTIENQIQNHIVILDDDCVDEIKGKGISWVKKILEGDLTYTKPGSISHLLYGGKPSEQSINIKLGRLGEFLSKELIKSNPDLELLNCGIQQINDKKKDVDLIFKDELTKVIYYRELKGNIELDTEKLPATVSKCKEIETSLQTRYAGYSIDCGVLNWSVYDREILTAGISNIKAFETAGIKIDHMEDFLNIVDVNWNKEDYYSYFREIGTMIMVKFLV
;
A
#
# COMPACT_ATOMS: atom_id res chain seq x y z
N MET A 1 11.51 3.38 -43.28
CA MET A 1 10.42 3.02 -42.37
C MET A 1 10.79 1.79 -41.53
N THR A 2 11.96 1.75 -40.92
CA THR A 2 12.44 0.54 -40.21
C THR A 2 13.28 0.85 -38.96
N THR A 3 13.34 2.12 -38.51
CA THR A 3 14.23 2.49 -37.39
C THR A 3 13.45 2.94 -36.14
N ILE A 4 12.21 3.32 -36.26
CA ILE A 4 11.36 3.79 -35.13
C ILE A 4 10.59 2.63 -34.49
N GLU A 5 10.15 1.65 -35.30
CA GLU A 5 9.46 0.46 -34.77
C GLU A 5 10.38 -0.45 -33.95
N ASN A 6 11.66 -0.51 -34.26
CA ASN A 6 12.65 -1.28 -33.50
C ASN A 6 13.10 -0.61 -32.18
N GLN A 7 12.86 0.69 -32.01
CA GLN A 7 13.15 1.36 -30.74
C GLN A 7 11.99 1.26 -29.73
N ILE A 8 10.76 1.11 -30.20
CA ILE A 8 9.59 0.91 -29.32
C ILE A 8 9.54 -0.53 -28.80
N GLN A 9 10.04 -1.50 -29.56
CA GLN A 9 9.98 -2.91 -29.18
C GLN A 9 11.06 -3.32 -28.15
N ASN A 10 12.05 -2.46 -27.88
CA ASN A 10 13.11 -2.72 -26.89
C ASN A 10 12.88 -2.05 -25.51
N HIS A 11 11.69 -1.47 -25.28
CA HIS A 11 11.36 -0.83 -23.97
C HIS A 11 10.22 -1.52 -23.24
N ILE A 12 9.77 -2.69 -23.68
CA ILE A 12 9.02 -3.58 -22.81
C ILE A 12 10.07 -4.31 -21.98
N VAL A 13 10.52 -3.68 -20.92
CA VAL A 13 11.13 -4.39 -19.79
C VAL A 13 9.98 -5.20 -19.20
N ILE A 14 9.84 -6.45 -19.65
CA ILE A 14 9.11 -7.47 -18.87
C ILE A 14 9.91 -7.52 -17.58
N LEU A 15 9.44 -6.83 -16.54
CA LEU A 15 9.93 -7.04 -15.17
C LEU A 15 9.50 -8.46 -14.83
N ASP A 16 10.45 -9.35 -14.93
CA ASP A 16 10.36 -10.78 -14.92
C ASP A 16 9.78 -11.28 -13.57
N ASP A 17 9.26 -12.49 -13.52
CA ASP A 17 8.81 -13.19 -12.29
C ASP A 17 9.85 -13.09 -11.16
N ASP A 18 11.14 -13.00 -11.48
CA ASP A 18 12.25 -12.79 -10.56
C ASP A 18 12.13 -11.52 -9.69
N CYS A 19 11.58 -10.43 -10.23
CA CYS A 19 11.40 -9.18 -9.47
C CYS A 19 10.34 -9.31 -8.38
N VAL A 20 9.21 -9.94 -8.68
CA VAL A 20 8.12 -10.19 -7.72
C VAL A 20 8.61 -11.12 -6.62
N ASP A 21 9.38 -12.17 -6.96
CA ASP A 21 9.92 -13.11 -5.99
C ASP A 21 10.96 -12.46 -5.06
N GLU A 22 11.78 -11.53 -5.56
CA GLU A 22 12.67 -10.73 -4.72
C GLU A 22 11.87 -9.87 -3.72
N ILE A 23 10.81 -9.19 -4.17
CA ILE A 23 9.95 -8.37 -3.31
C ILE A 23 9.24 -9.22 -2.27
N LYS A 24 8.71 -10.39 -2.64
CA LYS A 24 8.12 -11.37 -1.72
C LYS A 24 9.13 -11.81 -0.66
N GLY A 25 10.35 -12.13 -1.05
CA GLY A 25 11.44 -12.49 -0.13
C GLY A 25 11.79 -11.38 0.86
N LYS A 26 11.85 -10.13 0.41
CA LYS A 26 12.03 -8.96 1.27
C LYS A 26 10.88 -8.81 2.26
N GLY A 27 9.64 -8.98 1.82
CA GLY A 27 8.45 -8.90 2.67
C GLY A 27 8.41 -10.00 3.73
N ILE A 28 8.72 -11.25 3.37
CA ILE A 28 8.86 -12.36 4.32
C ILE A 28 9.93 -12.04 5.38
N SER A 29 11.08 -11.53 4.96
CA SER A 29 12.17 -11.15 5.86
C SER A 29 11.74 -10.02 6.81
N TRP A 30 10.97 -9.07 6.32
CA TRP A 30 10.39 -7.98 7.11
C TRP A 30 9.40 -8.52 8.17
N VAL A 31 8.49 -9.42 7.77
CA VAL A 31 7.52 -10.07 8.69
C VAL A 31 8.25 -10.87 9.77
N LYS A 32 9.27 -11.66 9.42
CA LYS A 32 10.08 -12.41 10.40
C LYS A 32 10.64 -11.50 11.49
N LYS A 33 11.25 -10.37 11.12
CA LYS A 33 11.78 -9.39 12.09
C LYS A 33 10.69 -8.87 13.04
N ILE A 34 9.50 -8.59 12.53
CA ILE A 34 8.36 -8.15 13.36
C ILE A 34 7.94 -9.25 14.34
N LEU A 35 7.86 -10.49 13.88
CA LEU A 35 7.46 -11.63 14.72
C LEU A 35 8.50 -11.98 15.78
N GLU A 36 9.77 -11.69 15.56
CA GLU A 36 10.87 -11.99 16.49
C GLU A 36 11.01 -10.97 17.61
N GLY A 37 10.71 -9.70 17.39
CA GLY A 37 11.14 -8.69 18.35
C GLY A 37 10.16 -7.59 18.74
N ASP A 38 9.07 -7.35 18.01
CA ASP A 38 8.37 -6.07 18.15
C ASP A 38 6.84 -6.20 18.34
N LEU A 39 6.40 -7.31 18.95
CA LEU A 39 4.98 -7.53 19.21
C LEU A 39 4.60 -7.15 20.65
N THR A 40 3.43 -6.56 20.80
CA THR A 40 2.81 -6.36 22.12
C THR A 40 2.01 -7.59 22.48
N TYR A 41 2.26 -8.11 23.67
CA TYR A 41 1.56 -9.29 24.19
C TYR A 41 0.32 -8.89 24.99
N THR A 42 -0.65 -9.78 25.04
CA THR A 42 -1.84 -9.65 25.90
C THR A 42 -1.39 -9.60 27.38
N LYS A 43 -2.06 -8.75 28.17
CA LYS A 43 -1.73 -8.53 29.59
C LYS A 43 -2.83 -9.05 30.51
N PRO A 44 -2.49 -9.45 31.76
CA PRO A 44 -3.50 -9.74 32.79
C PRO A 44 -4.52 -8.60 32.89
N GLY A 45 -5.80 -8.97 33.06
CA GLY A 45 -6.91 -8.00 33.09
C GLY A 45 -7.65 -7.85 31.75
N SER A 46 -7.15 -8.44 30.66
CA SER A 46 -7.88 -8.53 29.39
C SER A 46 -8.54 -9.91 29.22
N ILE A 47 -9.72 -9.95 28.55
CA ILE A 47 -10.40 -11.20 28.19
C ILE A 47 -9.48 -12.08 27.35
N SER A 48 -8.74 -11.49 26.42
CA SER A 48 -7.80 -12.21 25.57
C SER A 48 -6.70 -12.91 26.36
N HIS A 49 -6.17 -12.27 27.42
CA HIS A 49 -5.19 -12.91 28.31
C HIS A 49 -5.84 -14.00 29.17
N LEU A 50 -7.08 -13.77 29.63
CA LEU A 50 -7.80 -14.75 30.42
C LEU A 50 -8.05 -16.06 29.64
N LEU A 51 -8.41 -15.94 28.37
CA LEU A 51 -8.75 -17.10 27.54
C LEU A 51 -7.52 -17.80 26.95
N TYR A 52 -6.47 -17.07 26.62
CA TYR A 52 -5.37 -17.57 25.79
C TYR A 52 -3.98 -17.38 26.43
N GLY A 53 -3.90 -16.79 27.61
CA GLY A 53 -2.62 -16.47 28.25
C GLY A 53 -1.85 -15.35 27.57
N GLY A 54 -0.55 -15.30 27.82
CA GLY A 54 0.35 -14.30 27.21
C GLY A 54 0.70 -14.64 25.77
N LYS A 55 -0.06 -14.10 24.81
CA LYS A 55 0.19 -14.25 23.38
C LYS A 55 0.30 -12.87 22.70
N PRO A 56 0.87 -12.77 21.49
CA PRO A 56 0.82 -11.54 20.70
C PRO A 56 -0.63 -11.07 20.51
N SER A 57 -0.91 -9.78 20.73
CA SER A 57 -2.25 -9.25 20.51
C SER A 57 -2.56 -9.10 19.02
N GLU A 58 -3.75 -9.48 18.59
CA GLU A 58 -4.22 -9.33 17.20
C GLU A 58 -4.14 -7.88 16.73
N GLN A 59 -4.48 -6.94 17.61
CA GLN A 59 -4.36 -5.52 17.32
C GLN A 59 -2.92 -5.12 17.00
N SER A 60 -1.93 -5.61 17.78
CA SER A 60 -0.52 -5.34 17.53
C SER A 60 -0.08 -5.89 16.18
N ILE A 61 -0.51 -7.10 15.83
CA ILE A 61 -0.22 -7.71 14.53
C ILE A 61 -0.83 -6.90 13.39
N ASN A 62 -2.11 -6.55 13.49
CA ASN A 62 -2.82 -5.80 12.44
C ASN A 62 -2.19 -4.41 12.21
N ILE A 63 -1.78 -3.70 13.28
CA ILE A 63 -1.08 -2.42 13.15
C ILE A 63 0.27 -2.60 12.43
N LYS A 64 1.02 -3.64 12.79
CA LYS A 64 2.32 -3.91 12.16
C LYS A 64 2.16 -4.35 10.70
N LEU A 65 1.20 -5.22 10.42
CA LEU A 65 0.91 -5.66 9.03
C LEU A 65 0.39 -4.52 8.15
N GLY A 66 -0.28 -3.51 8.71
CA GLY A 66 -0.62 -2.29 7.96
C GLY A 66 0.62 -1.65 7.31
N ARG A 67 1.75 -1.67 8.01
CA ARG A 67 3.04 -1.17 7.50
C ARG A 67 3.68 -2.09 6.46
N LEU A 68 3.30 -3.37 6.39
CA LEU A 68 3.75 -4.27 5.33
C LEU A 68 3.26 -3.80 3.96
N GLY A 69 2.01 -3.34 3.87
CA GLY A 69 1.47 -2.75 2.64
C GLY A 69 2.30 -1.56 2.15
N GLU A 70 2.67 -0.64 3.06
CA GLU A 70 3.57 0.47 2.71
C GLU A 70 4.94 -0.02 2.24
N PHE A 71 5.52 -0.99 2.95
CA PHE A 71 6.82 -1.54 2.61
C PHE A 71 6.81 -2.17 1.21
N LEU A 72 5.84 -3.05 0.94
CA LEU A 72 5.71 -3.72 -0.36
C LEU A 72 5.45 -2.72 -1.49
N SER A 73 4.55 -1.75 -1.28
CA SER A 73 4.27 -0.72 -2.29
C SER A 73 5.52 0.11 -2.64
N LYS A 74 6.36 0.42 -1.65
CA LYS A 74 7.62 1.12 -1.88
C LYS A 74 8.64 0.27 -2.63
N GLU A 75 8.73 -1.03 -2.35
CA GLU A 75 9.62 -1.93 -3.08
C GLU A 75 9.13 -2.14 -4.53
N LEU A 76 7.82 -2.22 -4.76
CA LEU A 76 7.23 -2.28 -6.10
C LEU A 76 7.55 -1.02 -6.93
N ILE A 77 7.48 0.18 -6.35
CA ILE A 77 7.87 1.39 -7.07
C ILE A 77 9.36 1.38 -7.41
N LYS A 78 10.22 0.97 -6.46
CA LYS A 78 11.68 0.93 -6.67
C LYS A 78 12.12 -0.09 -7.71
N SER A 79 11.32 -1.11 -7.99
CA SER A 79 11.64 -2.10 -9.02
C SER A 79 11.47 -1.55 -10.44
N ASN A 80 10.67 -0.49 -10.61
CA ASN A 80 10.52 0.19 -11.90
C ASN A 80 11.52 1.37 -11.97
N PRO A 81 12.53 1.33 -12.87
CA PRO A 81 13.54 2.38 -12.98
C PRO A 81 13.01 3.72 -13.50
N ASP A 82 11.83 3.73 -14.14
CA ASP A 82 11.19 4.95 -14.66
C ASP A 82 10.41 5.72 -13.59
N LEU A 83 10.25 5.11 -12.40
CA LEU A 83 9.56 5.71 -11.28
C LEU A 83 10.53 6.16 -10.19
N GLU A 84 10.30 7.32 -9.62
CA GLU A 84 11.06 7.84 -8.49
C GLU A 84 10.21 7.89 -7.24
N LEU A 85 10.55 7.07 -6.23
CA LEU A 85 9.92 7.16 -4.91
C LEU A 85 10.35 8.47 -4.24
N LEU A 86 9.38 9.32 -3.92
CA LEU A 86 9.62 10.59 -3.26
C LEU A 86 9.59 10.43 -1.73
N ASN A 87 9.91 11.53 -1.01
CA ASN A 87 9.93 11.51 0.45
C ASN A 87 8.53 11.24 1.02
N CYS A 88 8.41 10.15 1.78
CA CYS A 88 7.20 9.72 2.50
C CYS A 88 7.37 9.94 4.01
N GLY A 89 6.29 9.66 4.78
CA GLY A 89 6.28 9.83 6.22
C GLY A 89 5.83 11.23 6.66
N ILE A 90 6.26 11.65 7.85
CA ILE A 90 5.78 12.91 8.44
C ILE A 90 6.32 14.11 7.68
N GLN A 91 5.43 14.87 7.06
CA GLN A 91 5.73 16.10 6.34
C GLN A 91 4.94 17.28 6.89
N GLN A 92 5.49 18.49 6.71
CA GLN A 92 4.79 19.74 7.01
C GLN A 92 3.95 20.14 5.79
N ILE A 93 2.62 20.15 5.95
CA ILE A 93 1.65 20.51 4.91
C ILE A 93 0.67 21.52 5.52
N ASN A 94 0.64 22.74 4.97
CA ASN A 94 -0.22 23.83 5.46
C ASN A 94 -0.12 24.01 6.98
N ASP A 95 1.11 24.15 7.50
CA ASP A 95 1.43 24.31 8.92
C ASP A 95 0.99 23.18 9.86
N LYS A 96 0.60 22.04 9.29
CA LYS A 96 0.25 20.82 10.03
C LYS A 96 1.17 19.67 9.66
N LYS A 97 1.51 18.85 10.64
CA LYS A 97 2.21 17.58 10.39
C LYS A 97 1.22 16.56 9.83
N LYS A 98 1.50 16.03 8.66
CA LYS A 98 0.76 14.93 8.01
C LYS A 98 1.69 13.76 7.80
N ASP A 99 1.21 12.57 8.09
CA ASP A 99 1.88 11.34 7.72
C ASP A 99 1.48 10.98 6.28
N VAL A 100 2.45 10.91 5.39
CA VAL A 100 2.26 10.72 3.95
C VAL A 100 2.72 9.31 3.61
N ASP A 101 1.77 8.45 3.26
CA ASP A 101 2.05 7.03 3.12
C ASP A 101 2.90 6.73 1.88
N LEU A 102 2.49 7.26 0.71
CA LEU A 102 3.16 6.96 -0.56
C LEU A 102 3.06 8.13 -1.53
N ILE A 103 4.22 8.62 -1.98
CA ILE A 103 4.35 9.57 -3.10
C ILE A 103 5.44 9.08 -4.03
N PHE A 104 5.19 9.08 -5.31
CA PHE A 104 6.17 8.77 -6.33
C PHE A 104 5.90 9.55 -7.62
N LYS A 105 6.92 9.64 -8.44
CA LYS A 105 6.93 10.44 -9.66
C LYS A 105 7.21 9.57 -10.86
N ASP A 106 6.45 9.76 -11.92
CA ASP A 106 6.76 9.33 -13.27
C ASP A 106 7.28 10.53 -14.06
N GLU A 107 8.56 10.49 -14.39
CA GLU A 107 9.22 11.58 -15.11
C GLU A 107 8.82 11.62 -16.60
N LEU A 108 8.47 10.47 -17.19
CA LEU A 108 8.12 10.36 -18.60
C LEU A 108 6.74 10.94 -18.87
N THR A 109 5.76 10.56 -18.05
CA THR A 109 4.37 11.03 -18.18
C THR A 109 4.10 12.35 -17.47
N LYS A 110 5.07 12.83 -16.66
CA LYS A 110 4.92 14.04 -15.81
C LYS A 110 3.75 13.94 -14.84
N VAL A 111 3.63 12.79 -14.19
CA VAL A 111 2.61 12.53 -13.15
C VAL A 111 3.29 12.37 -11.78
N ILE A 112 2.73 13.02 -10.78
CA ILE A 112 2.99 12.75 -9.36
C ILE A 112 1.82 11.94 -8.82
N TYR A 113 2.09 10.75 -8.34
CA TYR A 113 1.13 9.89 -7.68
C TYR A 113 1.19 10.08 -6.17
N TYR A 114 0.06 10.28 -5.53
CA TYR A 114 -0.10 10.16 -4.09
C TYR A 114 -1.13 9.08 -3.78
N ARG A 115 -0.78 8.16 -2.88
CA ARG A 115 -1.72 7.15 -2.38
C ARG A 115 -1.69 7.11 -0.86
N GLU A 116 -2.86 7.30 -0.27
CA GLU A 116 -3.14 6.97 1.11
C GLU A 116 -3.39 5.47 1.21
N LEU A 117 -2.62 4.73 1.98
CA LEU A 117 -2.72 3.28 2.05
C LEU A 117 -3.75 2.83 3.09
N LYS A 118 -4.61 1.90 2.69
CA LYS A 118 -5.59 1.28 3.57
C LYS A 118 -5.55 -0.24 3.41
N GLY A 119 -5.40 -0.96 4.53
CA GLY A 119 -5.60 -2.42 4.58
C GLY A 119 -7.06 -2.80 4.84
N ASN A 120 -7.92 -1.81 5.15
CA ASN A 120 -9.36 -1.97 5.24
C ASN A 120 -10.02 -0.67 4.76
N ILE A 121 -10.92 -0.77 3.80
CA ILE A 121 -11.66 0.37 3.25
C ILE A 121 -12.92 0.70 4.06
N GLU A 122 -13.35 -0.17 4.97
CA GLU A 122 -14.43 0.13 5.90
C GLU A 122 -13.94 1.10 6.99
N LEU A 123 -14.11 2.37 6.73
CA LEU A 123 -13.77 3.42 7.67
C LEU A 123 -15.03 3.86 8.45
N ASP A 124 -14.85 4.16 9.72
CA ASP A 124 -15.90 4.75 10.53
C ASP A 124 -16.24 6.19 10.11
N THR A 125 -17.30 6.73 10.69
CA THR A 125 -17.83 8.06 10.35
C THR A 125 -16.87 9.22 10.64
N GLU A 126 -15.84 9.00 11.45
CA GLU A 126 -14.82 10.02 11.75
C GLU A 126 -13.61 9.88 10.81
N LYS A 127 -13.18 8.66 10.53
CA LYS A 127 -11.98 8.39 9.72
C LYS A 127 -12.19 8.69 8.25
N LEU A 128 -13.38 8.44 7.71
CA LEU A 128 -13.66 8.70 6.29
C LEU A 128 -13.49 10.20 5.93
N PRO A 129 -14.17 11.16 6.58
CA PRO A 129 -14.00 12.59 6.29
C PRO A 129 -12.57 13.07 6.54
N ALA A 130 -11.91 12.56 7.59
CA ALA A 130 -10.53 12.90 7.92
C ALA A 130 -9.56 12.45 6.81
N THR A 131 -9.77 11.25 6.25
CA THR A 131 -8.97 10.74 5.13
C THR A 131 -9.20 11.56 3.86
N VAL A 132 -10.44 11.89 3.53
CA VAL A 132 -10.77 12.77 2.39
C VAL A 132 -10.09 14.12 2.52
N SER A 133 -10.20 14.77 3.70
CA SER A 133 -9.54 16.06 3.97
C SER A 133 -8.02 15.96 3.83
N LYS A 134 -7.41 14.89 4.37
CA LYS A 134 -5.98 14.62 4.25
C LYS A 134 -5.55 14.51 2.78
N CYS A 135 -6.25 13.74 1.97
CA CYS A 135 -5.95 13.57 0.55
C CYS A 135 -5.98 14.91 -0.19
N LYS A 136 -7.03 15.70 -0.01
CA LYS A 136 -7.18 17.01 -0.67
C LYS A 136 -6.11 18.03 -0.24
N GLU A 137 -5.76 18.07 1.04
CA GLU A 137 -4.71 18.97 1.55
C GLU A 137 -3.34 18.58 0.94
N ILE A 138 -3.05 17.27 0.83
CA ILE A 138 -1.81 16.79 0.23
C ILE A 138 -1.81 17.07 -1.28
N GLU A 139 -2.88 16.78 -2.00
CA GLU A 139 -3.03 17.06 -3.42
C GLU A 139 -2.75 18.53 -3.74
N THR A 140 -3.37 19.46 -3.01
CA THR A 140 -3.16 20.91 -3.18
C THR A 140 -1.69 21.29 -2.93
N SER A 141 -1.07 20.72 -1.91
CA SER A 141 0.35 20.96 -1.60
C SER A 141 1.26 20.45 -2.71
N LEU A 142 0.95 19.25 -3.28
CA LEU A 142 1.71 18.68 -4.39
C LEU A 142 1.56 19.49 -5.67
N GLN A 143 0.36 19.97 -6.00
CA GLN A 143 0.11 20.87 -7.14
C GLN A 143 0.98 22.12 -7.07
N THR A 144 1.14 22.69 -5.87
CA THR A 144 1.98 23.86 -5.66
C THR A 144 3.48 23.52 -5.76
N ARG A 145 3.91 22.39 -5.20
CA ARG A 145 5.31 21.97 -5.12
C ARG A 145 5.86 21.47 -6.46
N TYR A 146 5.03 20.82 -7.24
CA TYR A 146 5.41 20.18 -8.51
C TYR A 146 4.70 20.85 -9.69
N ALA A 147 4.93 22.14 -9.87
CA ALA A 147 4.42 22.87 -11.02
C ALA A 147 4.90 22.22 -12.33
N GLY A 148 3.97 21.93 -13.24
CA GLY A 148 4.27 21.23 -14.51
C GLY A 148 4.06 19.71 -14.48
N TYR A 149 3.65 19.15 -13.33
CA TYR A 149 3.18 17.77 -13.23
C TYR A 149 1.66 17.75 -13.02
N SER A 150 1.02 16.73 -13.55
CA SER A 150 -0.33 16.38 -13.12
C SER A 150 -0.26 15.61 -11.79
N ILE A 151 -1.25 15.78 -10.94
CA ILE A 151 -1.32 15.07 -9.65
C ILE A 151 -2.44 14.04 -9.73
N ASP A 152 -2.08 12.78 -9.55
CA ASP A 152 -3.01 11.65 -9.40
C ASP A 152 -3.08 11.27 -7.91
N CYS A 153 -4.15 11.73 -7.25
CA CYS A 153 -4.37 11.56 -5.82
C CYS A 153 -5.45 10.51 -5.56
N GLY A 154 -5.17 9.53 -4.69
CA GLY A 154 -6.13 8.49 -4.37
C GLY A 154 -5.82 7.74 -3.07
N VAL A 155 -6.69 6.76 -2.80
CA VAL A 155 -6.52 5.77 -1.74
C VAL A 155 -6.17 4.44 -2.41
N LEU A 156 -5.15 3.73 -1.90
CA LEU A 156 -4.83 2.37 -2.29
C LEU A 156 -5.35 1.38 -1.24
N ASN A 157 -6.36 0.61 -1.61
CA ASN A 157 -6.84 -0.52 -0.81
C ASN A 157 -6.01 -1.77 -1.13
N TRP A 158 -4.83 -1.85 -0.53
CA TRP A 158 -3.83 -2.86 -0.87
C TRP A 158 -4.18 -4.29 -0.42
N SER A 159 -5.15 -4.49 0.50
CA SER A 159 -5.56 -5.82 0.95
C SER A 159 -6.50 -6.54 -0.02
N VAL A 160 -6.91 -5.87 -1.08
CA VAL A 160 -7.81 -6.39 -2.10
C VAL A 160 -7.16 -6.25 -3.46
N TYR A 161 -7.12 -7.35 -4.22
CA TYR A 161 -6.48 -7.36 -5.52
C TYR A 161 -7.27 -6.54 -6.54
N ASP A 162 -8.58 -6.80 -6.66
CA ASP A 162 -9.50 -6.10 -7.55
C ASP A 162 -10.86 -5.80 -6.86
N ARG A 163 -11.65 -4.95 -7.52
CA ARG A 163 -12.95 -4.52 -6.98
C ARG A 163 -14.02 -5.61 -6.97
N GLU A 164 -13.90 -6.65 -7.78
CA GLU A 164 -14.94 -7.65 -8.01
C GLU A 164 -15.24 -8.47 -6.76
N ILE A 165 -14.23 -8.71 -5.94
CA ILE A 165 -14.37 -9.52 -4.71
C ILE A 165 -14.86 -8.74 -3.49
N LEU A 166 -15.05 -7.43 -3.60
CA LEU A 166 -15.47 -6.59 -2.48
C LEU A 166 -16.91 -6.87 -2.09
N THR A 167 -17.09 -7.29 -0.85
CA THR A 167 -18.42 -7.46 -0.21
C THR A 167 -18.68 -6.40 0.85
N ALA A 168 -17.64 -5.67 1.28
CA ALA A 168 -17.70 -4.68 2.35
C ALA A 168 -17.05 -3.36 1.92
N GLY A 169 -17.38 -2.25 2.58
CA GLY A 169 -16.77 -0.94 2.29
C GLY A 169 -17.27 -0.23 1.03
N ILE A 170 -18.25 -0.78 0.32
CA ILE A 170 -18.76 -0.21 -0.95
C ILE A 170 -19.33 1.20 -0.75
N SER A 171 -19.97 1.46 0.38
CA SER A 171 -20.47 2.81 0.73
C SER A 171 -19.37 3.82 0.92
N ASN A 172 -18.24 3.39 1.50
CA ASN A 172 -17.06 4.23 1.71
C ASN A 172 -16.38 4.55 0.36
N ILE A 173 -16.28 3.57 -0.53
CA ILE A 173 -15.76 3.78 -1.89
C ILE A 173 -16.59 4.84 -2.61
N LYS A 174 -17.92 4.72 -2.61
CA LYS A 174 -18.80 5.73 -3.20
C LYS A 174 -18.64 7.12 -2.59
N ALA A 175 -18.42 7.19 -1.27
CA ALA A 175 -18.18 8.45 -0.60
C ALA A 175 -16.84 9.10 -1.01
N PHE A 176 -15.78 8.33 -1.16
CA PHE A 176 -14.49 8.80 -1.70
C PHE A 176 -14.64 9.29 -3.15
N GLU A 177 -15.26 8.49 -4.01
CA GLU A 177 -15.52 8.82 -5.41
C GLU A 177 -16.36 10.10 -5.53
N THR A 178 -17.41 10.26 -4.70
CA THR A 178 -18.22 11.49 -4.63
C THR A 178 -17.40 12.70 -4.20
N ALA A 179 -16.43 12.51 -3.33
CA ALA A 179 -15.50 13.55 -2.91
C ALA A 179 -14.39 13.83 -3.94
N GLY A 180 -14.36 13.13 -5.06
CA GLY A 180 -13.33 13.24 -6.09
C GLY A 180 -12.00 12.59 -5.72
N ILE A 181 -12.01 11.61 -4.80
CA ILE A 181 -10.84 10.82 -4.42
C ILE A 181 -10.93 9.45 -5.12
N LYS A 182 -9.93 9.13 -5.92
CA LYS A 182 -9.82 7.86 -6.61
C LYS A 182 -9.56 6.72 -5.61
N ILE A 183 -10.14 5.56 -5.86
CA ILE A 183 -9.83 4.34 -5.11
C ILE A 183 -9.19 3.36 -6.06
N ASP A 184 -7.94 3.04 -5.79
CA ASP A 184 -7.20 1.98 -6.45
C ASP A 184 -7.19 0.71 -5.58
N HIS A 185 -7.20 -0.43 -6.24
CA HIS A 185 -6.92 -1.74 -5.66
C HIS A 185 -5.53 -2.19 -6.09
N MET A 186 -5.10 -3.36 -5.67
CA MET A 186 -3.73 -3.78 -5.95
C MET A 186 -3.46 -3.94 -7.45
N GLU A 187 -4.42 -4.45 -8.22
CA GLU A 187 -4.31 -4.56 -9.68
C GLU A 187 -4.09 -3.20 -10.34
N ASP A 188 -4.87 -2.17 -9.94
CA ASP A 188 -4.69 -0.81 -10.45
C ASP A 188 -3.30 -0.27 -10.16
N PHE A 189 -2.82 -0.51 -8.94
CA PHE A 189 -1.49 -0.07 -8.52
C PHE A 189 -0.37 -0.80 -9.25
N LEU A 190 -0.50 -2.12 -9.43
CA LEU A 190 0.46 -2.93 -10.19
C LEU A 190 0.56 -2.47 -11.65
N ASN A 191 -0.57 -2.10 -12.26
CA ASN A 191 -0.59 -1.50 -13.60
C ASN A 191 0.14 -0.14 -13.64
N ILE A 192 0.02 0.70 -12.60
CA ILE A 192 0.73 1.99 -12.53
C ILE A 192 2.25 1.77 -12.41
N VAL A 193 2.68 0.78 -11.63
CA VAL A 193 4.11 0.51 -11.42
C VAL A 193 4.71 -0.45 -12.44
N ASP A 194 3.91 -0.92 -13.41
CA ASP A 194 4.29 -1.85 -14.48
C ASP A 194 4.91 -3.16 -13.95
N VAL A 195 4.26 -3.77 -12.96
CA VAL A 195 4.67 -5.04 -12.36
C VAL A 195 3.59 -6.09 -12.54
N ASN A 196 3.96 -7.25 -13.07
CA ASN A 196 3.06 -8.38 -13.24
C ASN A 196 3.08 -9.30 -12.02
N TRP A 197 2.24 -9.01 -11.04
CA TRP A 197 2.00 -9.89 -9.89
C TRP A 197 0.56 -10.39 -9.95
N ASN A 198 0.34 -11.61 -10.42
CA ASN A 198 -1.01 -12.12 -10.64
C ASN A 198 -1.80 -12.33 -9.34
N LYS A 199 -3.12 -12.36 -9.46
CA LYS A 199 -4.08 -12.41 -8.34
C LYS A 199 -3.91 -13.62 -7.43
N GLU A 200 -3.73 -14.81 -8.04
CA GLU A 200 -3.60 -16.06 -7.30
C GLU A 200 -2.33 -16.07 -6.46
N ASP A 201 -1.21 -15.63 -7.06
CA ASP A 201 0.08 -15.56 -6.37
C ASP A 201 0.08 -14.48 -5.30
N TYR A 202 -0.56 -13.31 -5.55
CA TYR A 202 -0.75 -12.27 -4.55
C TYR A 202 -1.44 -12.80 -3.29
N TYR A 203 -2.58 -13.46 -3.44
CA TYR A 203 -3.31 -14.02 -2.30
C TYR A 203 -2.56 -15.18 -1.65
N SER A 204 -1.90 -16.04 -2.42
CA SER A 204 -1.08 -17.14 -1.91
C SER A 204 0.02 -16.63 -0.99
N TYR A 205 0.74 -15.59 -1.41
CA TYR A 205 1.77 -14.93 -0.63
C TYR A 205 1.27 -14.43 0.74
N PHE A 206 0.12 -13.74 0.77
CA PHE A 206 -0.44 -13.29 2.05
C PHE A 206 -0.97 -14.43 2.92
N ARG A 207 -1.42 -15.55 2.32
CA ARG A 207 -1.78 -16.76 3.07
C ARG A 207 -0.56 -17.41 3.70
N GLU A 208 0.58 -17.43 3.03
CA GLU A 208 1.84 -17.89 3.61
C GLU A 208 2.23 -17.04 4.82
N ILE A 209 2.18 -15.72 4.71
CA ILE A 209 2.41 -14.81 5.85
C ILE A 209 1.44 -15.09 6.99
N GLY A 210 0.15 -15.29 6.69
CA GLY A 210 -0.86 -15.66 7.68
C GLY A 210 -0.50 -16.95 8.42
N THR A 211 -0.01 -17.95 7.70
CA THR A 211 0.45 -19.23 8.29
C THR A 211 1.65 -19.01 9.22
N MET A 212 2.63 -18.21 8.81
CA MET A 212 3.78 -17.87 9.67
C MET A 212 3.34 -17.19 10.98
N ILE A 213 2.35 -16.31 10.91
CA ILE A 213 1.80 -15.61 12.08
C ILE A 213 1.09 -16.63 12.98
N MET A 214 0.23 -17.50 12.42
CA MET A 214 -0.49 -18.51 13.20
C MET A 214 0.46 -19.47 13.92
N VAL A 215 1.52 -19.93 13.27
CA VAL A 215 2.54 -20.77 13.92
C VAL A 215 3.12 -20.07 15.14
N LYS A 216 3.37 -18.77 15.07
CA LYS A 216 3.88 -17.99 16.22
C LYS A 216 2.89 -17.90 17.38
N PHE A 217 1.57 -18.06 17.12
CA PHE A 217 0.56 -18.10 18.19
C PHE A 217 0.43 -19.47 18.86
N LEU A 218 0.82 -20.54 18.15
CA LEU A 218 0.68 -21.91 18.65
C LEU A 218 1.86 -22.37 19.49
N VAL A 219 2.96 -21.63 19.47
CA VAL A 219 4.17 -21.86 20.25
C VAL A 219 4.22 -20.96 21.48
#